data_05ab8118afec35f24fdd97fb21231bab
#
_entry.id   05ab8118afec35f24fdd97fb21231bab
#
_cell.length_a   1.000
_cell.length_b   1.000
_cell.length_c   1.000
_cell.angle_alpha   90.00
_cell.angle_beta   90.00
_cell.angle_gamma   90.00
#
_symmetry.space_group_name_H-M   'P 1'
#
loop_
_entity.id
_entity.type
_entity.pdbx_description
1 polymer ?
#
loop_
_entity_poly.entity_id
_entity_poly.type
_entity_poly.pdbx_seq_one_letter_code
_entity_poly.pdbx_strand_id
1 'polypeptide(L)'
;MPEKLEIDSGTFLTDIERHFRVVAGPGAGKTYWLVNHIKQVVARSKRLSPASRIACISYTNVAVHEIVTQLGSAATKVDASTIHSFLYRNVVRPYLHLLRDGDDQPLVEFASVDGQYEHHPSYPIVDEWLRSIGQAKILQQTFEEQRAILNDKLRQLVWQRSVDGEWTLGPRKPDRMGKMLNAIFTSSNLIDYKRRYWRLGIVDHEDILYFAHRILEEHPLVCQCLSARYRYLFIDEFQDTLPIQTNVVQWLARAGTVVGVIGDAEQSIYSFLDAHPQQFLSFSLPDYLDVTMCHNRRSTRRIISILDHLRSDGLRQHCFRELD
;
A
#
# COMPACT_ATOMS: atom_id res chain seq x y z
N MET A 1 22.71 8.62 -13.47
CA MET A 1 22.58 8.12 -12.09
C MET A 1 21.85 9.19 -11.29
N PRO A 2 21.00 8.84 -10.31
CA PRO A 2 20.37 9.85 -9.45
C PRO A 2 21.43 10.63 -8.68
N GLU A 3 21.14 11.89 -8.41
CA GLU A 3 21.95 12.71 -7.53
C GLU A 3 21.85 12.16 -6.10
N LYS A 4 22.99 11.84 -5.48
CA LYS A 4 23.05 11.34 -4.10
C LYS A 4 23.32 12.49 -3.14
N LEU A 5 22.50 12.59 -2.12
CA LEU A 5 22.57 13.64 -1.12
C LEU A 5 22.52 13.01 0.28
N GLU A 6 23.48 13.37 1.15
CA GLU A 6 23.43 13.03 2.55
C GLU A 6 22.86 14.20 3.35
N ILE A 7 21.87 13.93 4.20
CA ILE A 7 21.20 14.94 5.02
C ILE A 7 21.01 14.45 6.45
N ASP A 8 20.72 15.37 7.34
CA ASP A 8 20.18 15.06 8.66
C ASP A 8 18.68 15.41 8.72
N SER A 9 18.02 15.01 9.82
CA SER A 9 16.58 15.24 9.97
C SER A 9 16.18 16.73 10.13
N GLY A 10 17.13 17.65 10.29
CA GLY A 10 16.91 19.09 10.31
C GLY A 10 17.15 19.77 8.96
N THR A 11 17.65 19.04 7.96
CA THR A 11 18.01 19.59 6.66
C THR A 11 16.81 19.65 5.74
N PHE A 12 16.59 20.78 5.07
CA PHE A 12 15.56 20.96 4.07
C PHE A 12 16.08 20.65 2.65
N LEU A 13 15.23 20.06 1.82
CA LEU A 13 15.53 19.99 0.38
C LEU A 13 15.44 21.37 -0.24
N THR A 14 16.41 21.71 -1.08
CA THR A 14 16.43 22.99 -1.81
C THR A 14 15.36 23.03 -2.88
N ASP A 15 15.18 21.91 -3.60
CA ASP A 15 14.14 21.73 -4.61
C ASP A 15 13.04 20.80 -4.09
N ILE A 16 11.88 21.37 -3.80
CA ILE A 16 10.70 20.68 -3.31
C ILE A 16 9.81 20.12 -4.45
N GLU A 17 10.17 20.39 -5.70
CA GLU A 17 9.40 20.00 -6.88
C GLU A 17 9.94 18.72 -7.55
N ARG A 18 11.08 18.20 -7.07
CA ARG A 18 11.67 16.94 -7.54
C ARG A 18 11.15 15.76 -6.75
N HIS A 19 11.05 14.61 -7.42
CA HIS A 19 10.84 13.34 -6.74
C HIS A 19 12.03 13.01 -5.83
N PHE A 20 11.81 12.25 -4.78
CA PHE A 20 12.92 11.82 -3.91
C PHE A 20 12.67 10.45 -3.31
N ARG A 21 13.76 9.76 -2.99
CA ARG A 21 13.79 8.58 -2.13
C ARG A 21 14.71 8.87 -0.95
N VAL A 22 14.22 8.67 0.27
CA VAL A 22 15.01 8.81 1.49
C VAL A 22 15.26 7.44 2.08
N VAL A 23 16.51 7.03 2.13
CA VAL A 23 16.97 5.84 2.84
C VAL A 23 17.48 6.28 4.21
N ALA A 24 16.91 5.74 5.28
CA ALA A 24 17.21 6.21 6.63
C ALA A 24 17.13 5.07 7.65
N GLY A 25 18.18 4.87 8.41
CA GLY A 25 18.23 3.86 9.45
C GLY A 25 17.30 4.13 10.64
N PRO A 26 17.25 3.18 11.61
CA PRO A 26 16.46 3.35 12.82
C PRO A 26 16.92 4.59 13.59
N GLY A 27 15.96 5.34 14.13
CA GLY A 27 16.28 6.55 14.92
C GLY A 27 16.82 7.75 14.15
N ALA A 28 16.89 7.70 12.81
CA ALA A 28 17.36 8.81 11.99
C ALA A 28 16.39 10.01 11.94
N GLY A 29 15.15 9.85 12.41
CA GLY A 29 14.16 10.92 12.44
C GLY A 29 13.35 11.02 11.15
N LYS A 30 13.09 9.91 10.45
CA LYS A 30 12.29 9.83 9.21
C LYS A 30 11.00 10.65 9.27
N THR A 31 10.12 10.31 10.21
CA THR A 31 8.81 10.95 10.36
C THR A 31 8.93 12.44 10.71
N TYR A 32 9.89 12.82 11.56
CA TYR A 32 10.15 14.23 11.89
C TYR A 32 10.58 15.01 10.66
N TRP A 33 11.50 14.45 9.86
CA TRP A 33 11.94 15.06 8.60
C TRP A 33 10.79 15.20 7.62
N LEU A 34 9.99 14.13 7.42
CA LEU A 34 8.82 14.14 6.55
C LEU A 34 7.84 15.25 6.92
N VAL A 35 7.48 15.38 8.19
CA VAL A 35 6.57 16.42 8.69
C VAL A 35 7.12 17.82 8.37
N ASN A 36 8.42 18.04 8.61
CA ASN A 36 9.06 19.33 8.31
C ASN A 36 9.14 19.60 6.80
N HIS A 37 9.41 18.57 6.00
CA HIS A 37 9.37 18.70 4.54
C HIS A 37 7.96 19.05 4.04
N ILE A 38 6.92 18.42 4.56
CA ILE A 38 5.53 18.76 4.26
C ILE A 38 5.23 20.23 4.63
N LYS A 39 5.66 20.70 5.80
CA LYS A 39 5.49 22.10 6.22
C LYS A 39 6.22 23.05 5.25
N GLN A 40 7.42 22.68 4.81
CA GLN A 40 8.16 23.44 3.80
C GLN A 40 7.40 23.50 2.47
N VAL A 41 6.86 22.38 2.00
CA VAL A 41 6.04 22.31 0.77
C VAL A 41 4.79 23.18 0.91
N VAL A 42 4.06 23.09 2.02
CA VAL A 42 2.87 23.93 2.27
C VAL A 42 3.21 25.43 2.22
N ALA A 43 4.37 25.83 2.76
CA ALA A 43 4.79 27.21 2.83
C ALA A 43 5.35 27.76 1.49
N ARG A 44 5.98 26.93 0.67
CA ARG A 44 6.81 27.39 -0.46
C ARG A 44 6.33 26.96 -1.84
N SER A 45 5.48 25.91 -1.92
CA SER A 45 5.02 25.39 -3.20
C SER A 45 4.15 26.38 -3.96
N LYS A 46 4.48 26.56 -5.23
CA LYS A 46 3.65 27.29 -6.18
C LYS A 46 2.59 26.41 -6.86
N ARG A 47 2.66 25.09 -6.68
CA ARG A 47 1.72 24.12 -7.27
C ARG A 47 0.49 23.89 -6.39
N LEU A 48 0.52 24.26 -5.10
CA LEU A 48 -0.60 24.10 -4.20
C LEU A 48 -1.60 25.24 -4.38
N SER A 49 -2.72 24.93 -5.01
CA SER A 49 -3.90 25.80 -5.10
C SER A 49 -4.80 25.62 -3.86
N PRO A 50 -5.86 26.46 -3.68
CA PRO A 50 -6.85 26.22 -2.63
C PRO A 50 -7.52 24.82 -2.69
N ALA A 51 -7.72 24.29 -3.89
CA ALA A 51 -8.38 22.99 -4.13
C ALA A 51 -7.42 21.79 -4.08
N SER A 52 -6.10 22.01 -4.27
CA SER A 52 -5.13 20.91 -4.27
C SER A 52 -4.66 20.57 -2.85
N ARG A 53 -4.16 19.33 -2.71
CA ARG A 53 -3.76 18.73 -1.43
C ARG A 53 -2.40 18.05 -1.58
N ILE A 54 -1.81 17.72 -0.45
CA ILE A 54 -0.71 16.78 -0.28
C ILE A 54 -1.30 15.47 0.23
N ALA A 55 -1.06 14.36 -0.43
CA ALA A 55 -1.32 13.04 0.12
C ALA A 55 -0.12 12.60 0.96
N CYS A 56 -0.36 12.18 2.20
CA CYS A 56 0.66 11.62 3.07
C CYS A 56 0.20 10.22 3.50
N ILE A 57 0.91 9.21 3.05
CA ILE A 57 0.57 7.81 3.28
C ILE A 57 1.51 7.24 4.34
N SER A 58 0.94 6.54 5.31
CA SER A 58 1.69 5.74 6.27
C SER A 58 1.05 4.36 6.43
N TYR A 59 1.79 3.42 7.00
CA TYR A 59 1.35 2.03 7.08
C TYR A 59 0.23 1.82 8.13
N THR A 60 0.28 2.54 9.25
CA THR A 60 -0.66 2.37 10.36
C THR A 60 -1.44 3.63 10.68
N ASN A 61 -2.66 3.46 11.23
CA ASN A 61 -3.47 4.60 11.70
C ASN A 61 -2.80 5.35 12.84
N VAL A 62 -1.98 4.70 13.66
CA VAL A 62 -1.20 5.34 14.74
C VAL A 62 -0.19 6.31 14.16
N ALA A 63 0.58 5.88 13.16
CA ALA A 63 1.55 6.74 12.48
C ALA A 63 0.87 7.90 11.74
N VAL A 64 -0.28 7.65 11.11
CA VAL A 64 -1.10 8.70 10.49
C VAL A 64 -1.51 9.76 11.52
N HIS A 65 -1.99 9.33 12.70
CA HIS A 65 -2.39 10.26 13.77
C HIS A 65 -1.20 11.08 14.29
N GLU A 66 -0.04 10.45 14.47
CA GLU A 66 1.19 11.13 14.89
C GLU A 66 1.60 12.21 13.87
N ILE A 67 1.61 11.87 12.57
CA ILE A 67 1.93 12.81 11.50
C ILE A 67 0.96 14.01 11.52
N VAL A 68 -0.35 13.76 11.59
CA VAL A 68 -1.38 14.84 11.64
C VAL A 68 -1.18 15.75 12.84
N THR A 69 -0.91 15.17 14.01
CA THR A 69 -0.67 15.94 15.25
C THR A 69 0.56 16.84 15.11
N GLN A 70 1.65 16.33 14.54
CA GLN A 70 2.88 17.08 14.35
C GLN A 70 2.79 18.16 13.26
N LEU A 71 1.91 17.99 12.27
CA LEU A 71 1.70 18.96 11.19
C LEU A 71 1.07 20.28 11.70
N GLY A 72 0.24 20.23 12.73
CA GLY A 72 -0.43 21.42 13.25
C GLY A 72 -1.31 22.10 12.19
N SER A 73 -1.14 23.40 11.97
CA SER A 73 -1.91 24.16 10.98
C SER A 73 -1.71 23.68 9.52
N ALA A 74 -0.55 23.09 9.20
CA ALA A 74 -0.28 22.53 7.86
C ALA A 74 -1.19 21.34 7.53
N ALA A 75 -1.77 20.66 8.53
CA ALA A 75 -2.70 19.54 8.34
C ALA A 75 -3.91 19.90 7.47
N THR A 76 -4.32 21.16 7.42
CA THR A 76 -5.44 21.63 6.59
C THR A 76 -5.22 21.43 5.09
N LYS A 77 -3.96 21.29 4.65
CA LYS A 77 -3.56 21.04 3.25
C LYS A 77 -3.15 19.60 2.99
N VAL A 78 -3.17 18.76 4.02
CA VAL A 78 -2.71 17.38 3.95
C VAL A 78 -3.87 16.40 4.11
N ASP A 79 -3.91 15.38 3.28
CA ASP A 79 -4.77 14.21 3.42
C ASP A 79 -3.88 13.04 3.87
N ALA A 80 -3.77 12.87 5.17
CA ALA A 80 -2.98 11.80 5.77
C ALA A 80 -3.85 10.56 5.99
N SER A 81 -3.39 9.39 5.54
CA SER A 81 -4.16 8.14 5.65
C SER A 81 -3.30 6.91 5.40
N THR A 82 -3.85 5.72 5.63
CA THR A 82 -3.26 4.49 5.12
C THR A 82 -3.48 4.37 3.61
N ILE A 83 -2.67 3.56 2.95
CA ILE A 83 -2.77 3.37 1.48
C ILE A 83 -4.16 2.82 1.08
N HIS A 84 -4.71 1.85 1.83
CA HIS A 84 -6.04 1.32 1.57
C HIS A 84 -7.13 2.38 1.72
N SER A 85 -7.07 3.19 2.79
CA SER A 85 -8.01 4.29 2.99
C SER A 85 -7.91 5.35 1.89
N PHE A 86 -6.70 5.65 1.42
CA PHE A 86 -6.46 6.57 0.31
C PHE A 86 -7.08 6.05 -0.98
N LEU A 87 -6.75 4.81 -1.35
CA LEU A 87 -7.26 4.19 -2.57
C LEU A 87 -8.77 4.01 -2.54
N TYR A 88 -9.32 3.57 -1.40
CA TYR A 88 -10.77 3.43 -1.27
C TYR A 88 -11.50 4.77 -1.46
N ARG A 89 -11.10 5.82 -0.75
CA ARG A 89 -11.79 7.12 -0.80
C ARG A 89 -11.62 7.87 -2.10
N ASN A 90 -10.44 7.75 -2.73
CA ASN A 90 -10.07 8.60 -3.85
C ASN A 90 -10.08 7.89 -5.21
N VAL A 91 -10.08 6.56 -5.22
CA VAL A 91 -10.08 5.77 -6.46
C VAL A 91 -11.29 4.85 -6.53
N VAL A 92 -11.40 3.90 -5.59
CA VAL A 92 -12.43 2.87 -5.69
C VAL A 92 -13.83 3.47 -5.56
N ARG A 93 -14.12 4.15 -4.46
CA ARG A 93 -15.46 4.69 -4.19
C ARG A 93 -15.99 5.62 -5.28
N PRO A 94 -15.21 6.58 -5.82
CA PRO A 94 -15.71 7.49 -6.87
C PRO A 94 -15.73 6.88 -8.27
N TYR A 95 -14.88 5.90 -8.58
CA TYR A 95 -14.66 5.42 -9.95
C TYR A 95 -14.99 3.94 -10.18
N LEU A 96 -15.48 3.23 -9.16
CA LEU A 96 -15.81 1.80 -9.28
C LEU A 96 -16.83 1.50 -10.39
N HIS A 97 -17.71 2.46 -10.66
CA HIS A 97 -18.70 2.38 -11.74
C HIS A 97 -18.08 2.28 -13.14
N LEU A 98 -16.80 2.59 -13.29
CA LEU A 98 -16.07 2.42 -14.56
C LEU A 98 -15.71 0.96 -14.82
N LEU A 99 -15.65 0.13 -13.78
CA LEU A 99 -15.36 -1.30 -13.94
C LEU A 99 -16.63 -2.07 -14.31
N ARG A 100 -16.56 -2.75 -15.45
CA ARG A 100 -17.63 -3.57 -15.99
C ARG A 100 -17.23 -5.04 -16.03
N ASP A 101 -18.21 -5.91 -16.03
CA ASP A 101 -18.01 -7.33 -16.33
C ASP A 101 -18.09 -7.58 -17.86
N GLY A 102 -18.00 -8.87 -18.26
CA GLY A 102 -18.06 -9.25 -19.68
C GLY A 102 -19.40 -8.96 -20.37
N ASP A 103 -20.46 -8.74 -19.60
CA ASP A 103 -21.81 -8.42 -20.07
C ASP A 103 -22.14 -6.92 -19.95
N ASP A 104 -21.10 -6.08 -19.76
CA ASP A 104 -21.21 -4.61 -19.60
C ASP A 104 -22.04 -4.18 -18.38
N GLN A 105 -22.16 -5.07 -17.36
CA GLN A 105 -22.83 -4.73 -16.12
C GLN A 105 -21.81 -4.19 -15.10
N PRO A 106 -22.23 -3.33 -14.15
CA PRO A 106 -21.36 -2.91 -13.06
C PRO A 106 -20.82 -4.11 -12.30
N LEU A 107 -19.49 -4.14 -12.09
CA LEU A 107 -18.84 -5.25 -11.40
C LEU A 107 -19.24 -5.35 -9.92
N VAL A 108 -19.58 -4.21 -9.32
CA VAL A 108 -20.05 -4.09 -7.92
C VAL A 108 -21.28 -3.19 -7.89
N GLU A 109 -22.30 -3.55 -7.10
CA GLU A 109 -23.44 -2.67 -6.87
C GLU A 109 -23.05 -1.43 -6.08
N PHE A 110 -23.37 -0.26 -6.63
CA PHE A 110 -22.85 1.02 -6.17
C PHE A 110 -23.53 1.56 -4.90
N ALA A 111 -24.78 1.20 -4.65
CA ALA A 111 -25.61 1.80 -3.61
C ALA A 111 -25.16 1.45 -2.17
N SER A 112 -24.34 0.42 -1.99
CA SER A 112 -24.00 -0.15 -0.68
C SER A 112 -22.53 -0.53 -0.54
N VAL A 113 -21.61 0.14 -1.28
CA VAL A 113 -20.18 -0.21 -1.17
C VAL A 113 -19.68 0.13 0.23
N ASP A 114 -19.46 -0.90 1.01
CA ASP A 114 -18.81 -0.82 2.32
C ASP A 114 -17.39 -1.40 2.20
N GLY A 115 -16.40 -0.50 2.28
CA GLY A 115 -14.98 -0.86 2.21
C GLY A 115 -14.49 -1.43 3.51
N GLN A 116 -14.89 -2.63 3.82
CA GLN A 116 -14.54 -3.28 5.08
C GLN A 116 -13.15 -3.94 5.05
N TYR A 117 -12.62 -4.15 6.21
CA TYR A 117 -11.24 -4.42 6.54
C TYR A 117 -10.78 -5.82 6.18
N GLU A 118 -11.31 -6.85 6.82
CA GLU A 118 -10.93 -8.23 6.58
C GLU A 118 -12.09 -8.99 5.93
N HIS A 119 -11.75 -9.93 5.06
CA HIS A 119 -12.75 -10.80 4.49
C HIS A 119 -13.26 -11.82 5.52
N HIS A 120 -14.56 -11.79 5.77
CA HIS A 120 -15.21 -12.76 6.64
C HIS A 120 -16.15 -13.65 5.83
N PRO A 121 -15.80 -14.96 5.61
CA PRO A 121 -16.68 -15.88 4.92
C PRO A 121 -18.04 -16.00 5.61
N SER A 122 -19.10 -15.70 4.88
CA SER A 122 -20.49 -15.87 5.33
C SER A 122 -20.95 -17.28 5.00
N TYR A 123 -21.42 -18.03 5.98
CA TYR A 123 -21.88 -19.42 5.78
C TYR A 123 -22.90 -19.56 4.65
N PRO A 124 -23.97 -18.74 4.55
CA PRO A 124 -24.94 -18.85 3.45
C PRO A 124 -24.31 -18.67 2.08
N ILE A 125 -23.39 -17.69 1.93
CA ILE A 125 -22.73 -17.40 0.64
C ILE A 125 -21.77 -18.54 0.29
N VAL A 126 -20.98 -19.03 1.26
CA VAL A 126 -20.07 -20.17 1.06
C VAL A 126 -20.84 -21.41 0.64
N ASP A 127 -21.97 -21.72 1.33
CA ASP A 127 -22.80 -22.89 1.03
C ASP A 127 -23.42 -22.82 -0.36
N GLU A 128 -23.95 -21.66 -0.75
CA GLU A 128 -24.50 -21.42 -2.08
C GLU A 128 -23.42 -21.55 -3.15
N TRP A 129 -22.25 -20.93 -2.93
CA TRP A 129 -21.13 -21.01 -3.84
C TRP A 129 -20.64 -22.45 -4.03
N LEU A 130 -20.44 -23.21 -2.95
CA LEU A 130 -20.00 -24.61 -3.03
C LEU A 130 -20.99 -25.49 -3.81
N ARG A 131 -22.28 -25.23 -3.68
CA ARG A 131 -23.32 -25.93 -4.47
C ARG A 131 -23.21 -25.58 -5.95
N SER A 132 -23.00 -24.31 -6.27
CA SER A 132 -22.92 -23.85 -7.65
C SER A 132 -21.72 -24.40 -8.43
N ILE A 133 -20.59 -24.65 -7.73
CA ILE A 133 -19.39 -25.26 -8.31
C ILE A 133 -19.37 -26.80 -8.20
N GLY A 134 -20.47 -27.43 -7.80
CA GLY A 134 -20.58 -28.88 -7.68
C GLY A 134 -19.82 -29.50 -6.49
N GLN A 135 -19.44 -28.71 -5.49
CA GLN A 135 -18.64 -29.14 -4.33
C GLN A 135 -19.46 -29.24 -3.01
N ALA A 136 -20.76 -29.42 -3.12
CA ALA A 136 -21.66 -29.52 -1.97
C ALA A 136 -21.30 -30.62 -0.96
N LYS A 137 -20.53 -31.62 -1.35
CA LYS A 137 -20.07 -32.71 -0.47
C LYS A 137 -19.33 -32.19 0.75
N ILE A 138 -18.59 -31.09 0.65
CA ILE A 138 -17.81 -30.51 1.75
C ILE A 138 -18.71 -29.95 2.87
N LEU A 139 -20.00 -29.76 2.60
CA LEU A 139 -20.98 -29.31 3.59
C LEU A 139 -21.45 -30.43 4.52
N GLN A 140 -21.13 -31.68 4.19
CA GLN A 140 -21.48 -32.84 5.05
C GLN A 140 -20.63 -32.84 6.31
N GLN A 141 -21.17 -33.36 7.41
CA GLN A 141 -20.53 -33.41 8.73
C GLN A 141 -19.19 -34.14 8.71
N THR A 142 -19.04 -35.16 7.83
CA THR A 142 -17.79 -35.92 7.65
C THR A 142 -16.60 -35.08 7.14
N PHE A 143 -16.81 -33.81 6.71
CA PHE A 143 -15.79 -32.91 6.15
C PHE A 143 -15.58 -31.65 7.00
N GLU A 144 -15.84 -31.68 8.31
CA GLU A 144 -15.68 -30.51 9.20
C GLU A 144 -14.26 -29.92 9.18
N GLU A 145 -13.24 -30.79 9.18
CA GLU A 145 -11.83 -30.34 9.13
C GLU A 145 -11.53 -29.60 7.82
N GLN A 146 -11.95 -30.17 6.68
CA GLN A 146 -11.77 -29.55 5.35
C GLN A 146 -12.53 -28.24 5.26
N ARG A 147 -13.69 -28.14 5.89
CA ARG A 147 -14.50 -26.91 5.95
C ARG A 147 -13.84 -25.84 6.81
N ALA A 148 -13.20 -26.21 7.90
CA ALA A 148 -12.43 -25.28 8.72
C ALA A 148 -11.23 -24.72 7.93
N ILE A 149 -10.48 -25.59 7.23
CA ILE A 149 -9.38 -25.19 6.35
C ILE A 149 -9.89 -24.30 5.22
N LEU A 150 -11.01 -24.66 4.58
CA LEU A 150 -11.64 -23.85 3.54
C LEU A 150 -11.90 -22.43 4.04
N ASN A 151 -12.58 -22.28 5.17
CA ASN A 151 -12.92 -20.98 5.72
C ASN A 151 -11.68 -20.15 6.11
N ASP A 152 -10.65 -20.79 6.66
CA ASP A 152 -9.38 -20.13 6.96
C ASP A 152 -8.71 -19.60 5.68
N LYS A 153 -8.64 -20.42 4.63
CA LYS A 153 -8.07 -20.03 3.35
C LYS A 153 -8.88 -18.93 2.64
N LEU A 154 -10.22 -18.97 2.72
CA LEU A 154 -11.08 -17.92 2.16
C LEU A 154 -10.88 -16.56 2.84
N ARG A 155 -10.49 -16.52 4.13
CA ARG A 155 -10.14 -15.27 4.83
C ARG A 155 -8.84 -14.65 4.32
N GLN A 156 -7.96 -15.45 3.74
CA GLN A 156 -6.60 -15.07 3.36
C GLN A 156 -6.41 -15.06 1.84
N LEU A 157 -7.48 -14.75 1.09
CA LEU A 157 -7.39 -14.61 -0.36
C LEU A 157 -6.59 -13.36 -0.72
N VAL A 158 -5.72 -13.48 -1.71
CA VAL A 158 -4.92 -12.38 -2.24
C VAL A 158 -5.00 -12.36 -3.76
N TRP A 159 -4.99 -11.14 -4.30
CA TRP A 159 -4.88 -10.93 -5.73
C TRP A 159 -3.41 -10.92 -6.12
N GLN A 160 -3.09 -11.70 -7.15
CA GLN A 160 -1.75 -11.75 -7.72
C GLN A 160 -1.83 -11.38 -9.20
N ARG A 161 -0.82 -10.70 -9.68
CA ARG A 161 -0.70 -10.35 -11.09
C ARG A 161 0.52 -11.05 -11.68
N SER A 162 0.32 -11.81 -12.76
CA SER A 162 1.40 -12.46 -13.47
C SER A 162 2.27 -11.44 -14.23
N VAL A 163 3.42 -11.88 -14.71
CA VAL A 163 4.29 -11.05 -15.55
C VAL A 163 3.58 -10.65 -16.85
N ASP A 164 2.70 -11.51 -17.37
CA ASP A 164 1.90 -11.24 -18.56
C ASP A 164 0.70 -10.32 -18.31
N GLY A 165 0.52 -9.86 -17.07
CA GLY A 165 -0.53 -8.91 -16.69
C GLY A 165 -1.86 -9.55 -16.27
N GLU A 166 -1.97 -10.87 -16.27
CA GLU A 166 -3.18 -11.58 -15.89
C GLU A 166 -3.39 -11.59 -14.37
N TRP A 167 -4.63 -11.36 -13.96
CA TRP A 167 -5.01 -11.38 -12.55
C TRP A 167 -5.46 -12.77 -12.13
N THR A 168 -4.93 -13.24 -11.02
CA THR A 168 -5.33 -14.49 -10.37
C THR A 168 -5.68 -14.22 -8.92
N LEU A 169 -6.67 -14.94 -8.40
CA LEU A 169 -7.07 -14.91 -7.00
C LEU A 169 -6.78 -16.27 -6.38
N GLY A 170 -6.11 -16.27 -5.25
CA GLY A 170 -5.75 -17.49 -4.54
C GLY A 170 -5.50 -17.25 -3.05
N PRO A 171 -5.38 -18.32 -2.26
CA PRO A 171 -5.01 -18.20 -0.85
C PRO A 171 -3.55 -17.76 -0.74
N ARG A 172 -3.24 -16.84 0.19
CA ARG A 172 -1.87 -16.36 0.45
C ARG A 172 -0.89 -17.50 0.73
N LYS A 173 -1.34 -18.54 1.44
CA LYS A 173 -0.56 -19.75 1.73
C LYS A 173 -1.30 -20.97 1.18
N PRO A 174 -0.92 -21.49 -0.01
CA PRO A 174 -1.59 -22.63 -0.61
C PRO A 174 -1.22 -23.99 0.00
N ASP A 175 -0.33 -24.02 1.00
CA ASP A 175 0.08 -25.22 1.72
C ASP A 175 -1.09 -25.91 2.46
N ARG A 176 -0.95 -27.18 2.73
CA ARG A 176 -1.93 -28.03 3.45
C ARG A 176 -3.31 -28.18 2.80
N MET A 177 -3.41 -27.93 1.50
CA MET A 177 -4.64 -28.20 0.76
C MET A 177 -4.56 -29.59 0.10
N GLY A 178 -5.47 -30.50 0.47
CA GLY A 178 -5.62 -31.78 -0.21
C GLY A 178 -6.25 -31.62 -1.59
N LYS A 179 -6.26 -32.70 -2.39
CA LYS A 179 -6.81 -32.70 -3.77
C LYS A 179 -8.21 -32.07 -3.89
N MET A 180 -9.07 -32.32 -2.89
CA MET A 180 -10.44 -31.80 -2.87
C MET A 180 -10.47 -30.27 -2.78
N LEU A 181 -9.70 -29.69 -1.85
CA LEU A 181 -9.62 -28.23 -1.70
C LEU A 181 -8.92 -27.58 -2.90
N ASN A 182 -7.87 -28.20 -3.43
CA ASN A 182 -7.21 -27.67 -4.64
C ASN A 182 -8.17 -27.56 -5.83
N ALA A 183 -9.13 -28.47 -5.97
CA ALA A 183 -10.16 -28.38 -7.01
C ALA A 183 -11.16 -27.23 -6.79
N ILE A 184 -11.33 -26.79 -5.55
CA ILE A 184 -12.19 -25.65 -5.18
C ILE A 184 -11.45 -24.33 -5.40
N PHE A 185 -10.17 -24.26 -5.00
CA PHE A 185 -9.36 -23.04 -5.00
C PHE A 185 -8.74 -22.74 -6.38
N THR A 186 -9.53 -22.85 -7.45
CA THR A 186 -9.14 -22.29 -8.75
C THR A 186 -9.46 -20.80 -8.79
N SER A 187 -8.67 -20.00 -9.50
CA SER A 187 -8.90 -18.55 -9.61
C SER A 187 -10.32 -18.24 -10.11
N SER A 188 -10.81 -18.98 -11.08
CA SER A 188 -12.17 -18.81 -11.63
C SER A 188 -13.25 -19.01 -10.55
N ASN A 189 -13.17 -20.10 -9.76
CA ASN A 189 -14.12 -20.37 -8.69
C ASN A 189 -14.08 -19.28 -7.61
N LEU A 190 -12.86 -18.81 -7.26
CA LEU A 190 -12.68 -17.79 -6.24
C LEU A 190 -13.18 -16.41 -6.70
N ILE A 191 -13.04 -16.09 -7.99
CA ILE A 191 -13.61 -14.88 -8.56
C ILE A 191 -15.15 -14.95 -8.52
N ASP A 192 -15.76 -16.11 -8.84
CA ASP A 192 -17.21 -16.30 -8.68
C ASP A 192 -17.65 -16.15 -7.23
N TYR A 193 -16.87 -16.69 -6.28
CA TYR A 193 -17.09 -16.49 -4.85
C TYR A 193 -17.09 -15.01 -4.48
N LYS A 194 -16.07 -14.24 -4.88
CA LYS A 194 -15.97 -12.79 -4.60
C LYS A 194 -17.09 -11.99 -5.24
N ARG A 195 -17.49 -12.32 -6.46
CA ARG A 195 -18.62 -11.67 -7.15
C ARG A 195 -19.92 -11.72 -6.36
N ARG A 196 -20.15 -12.76 -5.54
CA ARG A 196 -21.32 -12.84 -4.66
C ARG A 196 -21.34 -11.76 -3.58
N TYR A 197 -20.15 -11.43 -3.03
CA TYR A 197 -19.99 -10.30 -2.11
C TYR A 197 -20.11 -8.97 -2.84
N TRP A 198 -19.50 -8.83 -3.99
CA TRP A 198 -19.56 -7.58 -4.78
C TRP A 198 -20.98 -7.22 -5.19
N ARG A 199 -21.83 -8.20 -5.50
CA ARG A 199 -23.26 -7.97 -5.76
C ARG A 199 -24.01 -7.45 -4.53
N LEU A 200 -23.49 -7.65 -3.34
CA LEU A 200 -24.00 -7.09 -2.09
C LEU A 200 -23.31 -5.77 -1.70
N GLY A 201 -22.45 -5.24 -2.55
CA GLY A 201 -21.65 -4.05 -2.27
C GLY A 201 -20.57 -4.24 -1.23
N ILE A 202 -20.20 -5.47 -0.89
CA ILE A 202 -19.16 -5.78 0.09
C ILE A 202 -17.84 -5.97 -0.62
N VAL A 203 -16.83 -5.15 -0.26
CA VAL A 203 -15.46 -5.22 -0.78
C VAL A 203 -14.49 -5.20 0.41
N ASP A 204 -13.46 -6.04 0.35
CA ASP A 204 -12.42 -6.08 1.38
C ASP A 204 -11.13 -5.37 0.94
N HIS A 205 -10.10 -5.38 1.78
CA HIS A 205 -8.83 -4.71 1.52
C HIS A 205 -8.14 -5.18 0.22
N GLU A 206 -8.16 -6.48 -0.04
CA GLU A 206 -7.56 -7.04 -1.25
C GLU A 206 -8.34 -6.61 -2.50
N ASP A 207 -9.67 -6.57 -2.41
CA ASP A 207 -10.52 -6.06 -3.49
C ASP A 207 -10.26 -4.57 -3.76
N ILE A 208 -10.04 -3.76 -2.70
CA ILE A 208 -9.70 -2.35 -2.84
C ILE A 208 -8.41 -2.17 -3.66
N LEU A 209 -7.36 -2.95 -3.38
CA LEU A 209 -6.11 -2.90 -4.13
C LEU A 209 -6.32 -3.32 -5.60
N TYR A 210 -7.02 -4.42 -5.81
CA TYR A 210 -7.34 -4.93 -7.14
C TYR A 210 -8.14 -3.93 -7.98
N PHE A 211 -9.24 -3.40 -7.42
CA PHE A 211 -10.07 -2.43 -8.13
C PHE A 211 -9.34 -1.11 -8.39
N ALA A 212 -8.61 -0.60 -7.39
CA ALA A 212 -7.83 0.62 -7.56
C ALA A 212 -6.81 0.48 -8.68
N HIS A 213 -6.08 -0.64 -8.71
CA HIS A 213 -5.11 -0.90 -9.76
C HIS A 213 -5.77 -0.94 -11.13
N ARG A 214 -6.85 -1.71 -11.29
CA ARG A 214 -7.60 -1.82 -12.55
C ARG A 214 -8.12 -0.47 -13.03
N ILE A 215 -8.77 0.30 -12.14
CA ILE A 215 -9.29 1.62 -12.48
C ILE A 215 -8.18 2.52 -13.01
N LEU A 216 -7.03 2.57 -12.34
CA LEU A 216 -5.94 3.46 -12.72
C LEU A 216 -5.22 3.00 -14.00
N GLU A 217 -5.17 1.69 -14.25
CA GLU A 217 -4.59 1.11 -15.46
C GLU A 217 -5.51 1.29 -16.68
N GLU A 218 -6.80 0.95 -16.52
CA GLU A 218 -7.79 0.98 -17.61
C GLU A 218 -8.27 2.40 -17.92
N HIS A 219 -8.17 3.34 -16.94
CA HIS A 219 -8.67 4.71 -17.05
C HIS A 219 -7.60 5.75 -16.67
N PRO A 220 -6.62 6.04 -17.53
CA PRO A 220 -5.53 6.98 -17.24
C PRO A 220 -5.98 8.40 -16.86
N LEU A 221 -7.18 8.83 -17.29
CA LEU A 221 -7.76 10.10 -16.88
C LEU A 221 -7.97 10.20 -15.37
N VAL A 222 -8.23 9.07 -14.69
CA VAL A 222 -8.36 9.06 -13.23
C VAL A 222 -7.02 9.43 -12.57
N CYS A 223 -5.89 8.94 -13.10
CA CYS A 223 -4.56 9.35 -12.63
C CYS A 223 -4.36 10.86 -12.80
N GLN A 224 -4.81 11.46 -13.92
CA GLN A 224 -4.70 12.90 -14.14
C GLN A 224 -5.57 13.69 -13.16
N CYS A 225 -6.81 13.25 -12.90
CA CYS A 225 -7.69 13.86 -11.90
C CYS A 225 -7.07 13.80 -10.49
N LEU A 226 -6.50 12.65 -10.11
CA LEU A 226 -5.81 12.49 -8.84
C LEU A 226 -4.59 13.39 -8.74
N SER A 227 -3.76 13.46 -9.78
CA SER A 227 -2.59 14.34 -9.83
C SER A 227 -2.96 15.83 -9.81
N ALA A 228 -4.10 16.20 -10.38
CA ALA A 228 -4.64 17.56 -10.27
C ALA A 228 -5.01 17.91 -8.82
N ARG A 229 -5.58 16.97 -8.08
CA ARG A 229 -5.96 17.12 -6.67
C ARG A 229 -4.76 16.97 -5.73
N TYR A 230 -3.94 15.93 -5.93
CA TYR A 230 -2.78 15.61 -5.10
C TYR A 230 -1.49 15.96 -5.82
N ARG A 231 -1.04 17.20 -5.66
CA ARG A 231 0.21 17.69 -6.29
C ARG A 231 1.46 17.04 -5.73
N TYR A 232 1.36 16.51 -4.52
CA TYR A 232 2.42 15.80 -3.82
C TYR A 232 1.86 14.54 -3.18
N LEU A 233 2.65 13.48 -3.24
CA LEU A 233 2.39 12.20 -2.59
C LEU A 233 3.66 11.79 -1.83
N PHE A 234 3.55 11.73 -0.52
CA PHE A 234 4.61 11.27 0.36
C PHE A 234 4.22 9.99 1.06
N ILE A 235 5.14 9.01 1.08
CA ILE A 235 4.89 7.69 1.66
C ILE A 235 5.98 7.39 2.67
N ASP A 236 5.58 7.22 3.93
CA ASP A 236 6.42 6.75 5.02
C ASP A 236 6.40 5.21 5.09
N GLU A 237 7.49 4.60 5.55
CA GLU A 237 7.69 3.14 5.65
C GLU A 237 7.46 2.42 4.30
N PHE A 238 8.01 2.97 3.21
CA PHE A 238 7.80 2.46 1.85
C PHE A 238 8.33 1.05 1.63
N GLN A 239 9.25 0.55 2.45
CA GLN A 239 9.77 -0.83 2.39
C GLN A 239 8.68 -1.89 2.63
N ASP A 240 7.56 -1.50 3.23
CA ASP A 240 6.42 -2.38 3.49
C ASP A 240 5.33 -2.31 2.39
N THR A 241 5.62 -1.59 1.29
CA THR A 241 4.69 -1.40 0.17
C THR A 241 4.66 -2.61 -0.76
N LEU A 242 3.46 -2.99 -1.21
CA LEU A 242 3.25 -4.08 -2.16
C LEU A 242 3.53 -3.65 -3.61
N PRO A 243 3.86 -4.60 -4.54
CA PRO A 243 4.05 -4.31 -5.96
C PRO A 243 2.91 -3.51 -6.59
N ILE A 244 1.67 -3.90 -6.32
CA ILE A 244 0.46 -3.22 -6.81
C ILE A 244 0.44 -1.75 -6.38
N GLN A 245 0.79 -1.46 -5.14
CA GLN A 245 0.84 -0.11 -4.60
C GLN A 245 1.97 0.71 -5.24
N THR A 246 3.12 0.08 -5.49
CA THR A 246 4.24 0.73 -6.19
C THR A 246 3.86 1.17 -7.60
N ASN A 247 3.10 0.36 -8.35
CA ASN A 247 2.59 0.72 -9.67
C ASN A 247 1.70 1.99 -9.62
N VAL A 248 0.79 2.04 -8.63
CA VAL A 248 -0.08 3.23 -8.42
C VAL A 248 0.76 4.49 -8.20
N VAL A 249 1.80 4.41 -7.36
CA VAL A 249 2.71 5.53 -7.08
C VAL A 249 3.42 5.99 -8.35
N GLN A 250 3.92 5.06 -9.17
CA GLN A 250 4.57 5.38 -10.44
C GLN A 250 3.61 6.02 -11.45
N TRP A 251 2.35 5.57 -11.52
CA TRP A 251 1.35 6.18 -12.42
C TRP A 251 1.02 7.61 -12.00
N LEU A 252 0.87 7.87 -10.70
CA LEU A 252 0.64 9.23 -10.20
C LEU A 252 1.84 10.14 -10.47
N ALA A 253 3.07 9.63 -10.33
CA ALA A 253 4.28 10.36 -10.69
C ALA A 253 4.28 10.74 -12.18
N ARG A 254 3.98 9.78 -13.07
CA ARG A 254 3.87 10.01 -14.52
C ARG A 254 2.76 11.01 -14.88
N ALA A 255 1.68 11.06 -14.09
CA ALA A 255 0.60 12.01 -14.25
C ALA A 255 0.94 13.42 -13.72
N GLY A 256 2.12 13.62 -13.10
CA GLY A 256 2.65 14.90 -12.67
C GLY A 256 2.57 15.18 -11.15
N THR A 257 2.24 14.20 -10.32
CA THR A 257 2.37 14.29 -8.86
C THR A 257 3.84 14.20 -8.47
N VAL A 258 4.35 15.10 -7.64
CA VAL A 258 5.67 14.96 -7.03
C VAL A 258 5.61 13.87 -5.97
N VAL A 259 6.47 12.86 -6.10
CA VAL A 259 6.48 11.70 -5.21
C VAL A 259 7.74 11.70 -4.36
N GLY A 260 7.56 11.50 -3.04
CA GLY A 260 8.63 11.23 -2.11
C GLY A 260 8.36 9.95 -1.33
N VAL A 261 9.33 9.04 -1.34
CA VAL A 261 9.26 7.78 -0.59
C VAL A 261 10.35 7.74 0.46
N ILE A 262 9.98 7.28 1.66
CA ILE A 262 10.88 7.24 2.82
C ILE A 262 10.81 5.84 3.42
N GLY A 263 11.96 5.27 3.74
CA GLY A 263 11.96 3.93 4.30
C GLY A 263 13.33 3.44 4.77
N ASP A 264 13.33 2.22 5.28
CA ASP A 264 14.51 1.46 5.66
C ASP A 264 14.33 -0.01 5.25
N ALA A 265 15.04 -0.45 4.25
CA ALA A 265 14.93 -1.82 3.73
C ALA A 265 15.20 -2.89 4.81
N GLU A 266 16.10 -2.62 5.76
CA GLU A 266 16.44 -3.53 6.84
C GLU A 266 15.40 -3.57 7.98
N GLN A 267 14.41 -2.66 7.97
CA GLN A 267 13.28 -2.64 8.91
C GLN A 267 12.02 -3.27 8.35
N SER A 268 12.04 -3.83 7.14
CA SER A 268 10.87 -4.53 6.59
C SER A 268 10.52 -5.74 7.43
N ILE A 269 9.33 -5.70 8.04
CA ILE A 269 8.80 -6.77 8.90
C ILE A 269 7.60 -7.48 8.26
N TYR A 270 7.15 -7.02 7.10
CA TYR A 270 5.96 -7.54 6.41
C TYR A 270 6.29 -8.39 5.17
N SER A 271 7.51 -8.94 5.11
CA SER A 271 7.90 -9.87 4.04
C SER A 271 6.98 -11.11 3.93
N PHE A 272 6.34 -11.50 5.04
CA PHE A 272 5.33 -12.57 5.07
C PHE A 272 3.98 -12.17 4.43
N LEU A 273 3.79 -10.88 4.13
CA LEU A 273 2.63 -10.31 3.42
C LEU A 273 2.96 -9.94 1.96
N ASP A 274 4.02 -10.53 1.37
CA ASP A 274 4.51 -10.23 0.03
C ASP A 274 5.10 -8.81 -0.16
N ALA A 275 5.42 -8.12 0.93
CA ALA A 275 6.25 -6.93 0.88
C ALA A 275 7.72 -7.34 0.66
N HIS A 276 8.34 -6.77 -0.37
CA HIS A 276 9.73 -7.07 -0.70
C HIS A 276 10.60 -5.83 -0.53
N PRO A 277 11.58 -5.84 0.41
CA PRO A 277 12.52 -4.72 0.61
C PRO A 277 13.21 -4.27 -0.68
N GLN A 278 13.41 -5.21 -1.61
CA GLN A 278 13.98 -4.92 -2.93
C GLN A 278 13.17 -3.90 -3.73
N GLN A 279 11.86 -3.80 -3.53
CA GLN A 279 11.02 -2.79 -4.19
C GLN A 279 11.39 -1.37 -3.76
N PHE A 280 11.69 -1.17 -2.48
CA PHE A 280 12.18 0.11 -2.00
C PHE A 280 13.58 0.41 -2.55
N LEU A 281 14.49 -0.58 -2.54
CA LEU A 281 15.85 -0.41 -3.05
C LEU A 281 15.91 -0.16 -4.56
N SER A 282 15.02 -0.81 -5.33
CA SER A 282 14.93 -0.65 -6.78
C SER A 282 13.98 0.47 -7.22
N PHE A 283 13.24 1.09 -6.28
CA PHE A 283 12.32 2.17 -6.62
C PHE A 283 13.06 3.34 -7.22
N SER A 284 12.66 3.75 -8.41
CA SER A 284 13.22 4.87 -9.13
C SER A 284 12.15 5.61 -9.91
N LEU A 285 12.33 6.90 -10.05
CA LEU A 285 11.52 7.79 -10.88
C LEU A 285 12.45 8.63 -11.76
N PRO A 286 11.98 9.17 -12.89
CA PRO A 286 12.76 10.12 -13.66
C PRO A 286 13.19 11.31 -12.78
N ASP A 287 14.45 11.70 -12.87
CA ASP A 287 15.00 12.89 -12.19
C ASP A 287 14.71 12.96 -10.66
N TYR A 288 14.88 11.86 -9.95
CA TYR A 288 14.71 11.86 -8.50
C TYR A 288 16.02 12.09 -7.73
N LEU A 289 15.89 12.63 -6.52
CA LEU A 289 16.96 12.72 -5.54
C LEU A 289 17.04 11.41 -4.73
N ASP A 290 18.24 10.86 -4.62
CA ASP A 290 18.52 9.71 -3.74
C ASP A 290 19.17 10.23 -2.46
N VAL A 291 18.40 10.25 -1.37
CA VAL A 291 18.76 10.90 -0.13
C VAL A 291 19.06 9.86 0.95
N THR A 292 20.13 10.06 1.70
CA THR A 292 20.51 9.17 2.82
C THR A 292 20.54 9.97 4.12
N MET A 293 19.97 9.40 5.18
CA MET A 293 20.01 9.96 6.53
C MET A 293 20.82 9.04 7.44
N CYS A 294 22.04 9.47 7.78
CA CYS A 294 23.00 8.66 8.55
C CYS A 294 23.02 8.98 10.04
N HIS A 295 22.43 10.08 10.51
CA HIS A 295 22.47 10.48 11.92
C HIS A 295 21.39 9.78 12.74
N ASN A 296 21.78 9.03 13.78
CA ASN A 296 20.86 8.42 14.73
C ASN A 296 20.68 9.33 15.96
N ARG A 297 19.44 9.75 16.21
CA ARG A 297 19.07 10.67 17.31
C ARG A 297 18.45 9.96 18.51
N ARG A 298 18.24 8.65 18.39
CA ARG A 298 17.52 7.84 19.39
C ARG A 298 18.45 7.00 20.24
N SER A 299 19.49 6.43 19.65
CA SER A 299 20.28 5.35 20.23
C SER A 299 21.66 5.83 20.68
N THR A 300 22.23 5.15 21.69
CA THR A 300 23.62 5.34 22.13
C THR A 300 24.61 4.78 21.11
N ARG A 301 25.88 5.18 21.19
CA ARG A 301 26.96 4.68 20.32
C ARG A 301 27.05 3.16 20.31
N ARG A 302 26.88 2.52 21.47
CA ARG A 302 26.92 1.04 21.59
C ARG A 302 25.79 0.36 20.80
N ILE A 303 24.57 0.89 20.90
CA ILE A 303 23.42 0.37 20.14
C ILE A 303 23.62 0.58 18.64
N ILE A 304 24.13 1.75 18.24
CA ILE A 304 24.41 2.06 16.82
C ILE A 304 25.46 1.08 16.28
N SER A 305 26.55 0.81 17.02
CA SER A 305 27.56 -0.16 16.62
C SER A 305 26.98 -1.57 16.40
N ILE A 306 26.02 -2.01 17.24
CA ILE A 306 25.33 -3.29 17.06
C ILE A 306 24.44 -3.24 15.81
N LEU A 307 23.67 -2.18 15.63
CA LEU A 307 22.81 -2.00 14.46
C LEU A 307 23.61 -2.01 13.17
N ASP A 308 24.74 -1.29 13.13
CA ASP A 308 25.64 -1.26 11.98
C ASP A 308 26.27 -2.62 11.66
N HIS A 309 26.47 -3.47 12.68
CA HIS A 309 26.97 -4.82 12.50
C HIS A 309 25.89 -5.77 11.92
N LEU A 310 24.63 -5.55 12.27
CA LEU A 310 23.50 -6.35 11.79
C LEU A 310 23.06 -5.98 10.38
N ARG A 311 23.34 -4.75 9.93
CA ARG A 311 22.93 -4.28 8.60
C ARG A 311 23.77 -4.90 7.49
N SER A 312 23.09 -5.31 6.41
CA SER A 312 23.70 -5.88 5.21
C SER A 312 23.77 -4.88 4.04
N ASP A 313 23.05 -3.75 4.12
CA ASP A 313 22.93 -2.75 3.05
C ASP A 313 24.09 -1.74 2.98
N GLY A 314 25.01 -1.80 3.94
CA GLY A 314 26.18 -0.93 4.01
C GLY A 314 25.92 0.46 4.60
N LEU A 315 24.68 0.81 4.96
CA LEU A 315 24.37 2.05 5.66
C LEU A 315 25.06 2.05 7.04
N ARG A 316 25.82 3.09 7.33
CA ARG A 316 26.45 3.30 8.65
C ARG A 316 25.83 4.53 9.29
N GLN A 317 25.53 4.42 10.60
CA GLN A 317 24.92 5.51 11.34
C GLN A 317 25.91 6.21 12.27
N HIS A 318 25.78 7.50 12.39
CA HIS A 318 26.54 8.33 13.31
C HIS A 318 25.67 8.76 14.49
N CYS A 319 26.23 8.68 15.70
CA CYS A 319 25.55 9.16 16.89
C CYS A 319 25.42 10.68 16.84
N PHE A 320 24.20 11.20 16.88
CA PHE A 320 23.96 12.64 16.87
C PHE A 320 24.16 13.28 18.26
N ARG A 321 23.89 12.53 19.32
CA ARG A 321 24.09 12.97 20.70
C ARG A 321 25.29 12.25 21.29
N GLU A 322 26.15 12.98 22.00
CA GLU A 322 27.15 12.36 22.87
C GLU A 322 26.46 11.80 24.11
N LEU A 323 25.70 10.73 23.90
CA LEU A 323 25.16 9.92 24.99
C LEU A 323 26.09 8.74 25.14
N ASP A 324 26.84 8.75 26.22
CA ASP A 324 27.72 7.65 26.62
C ASP A 324 26.97 6.36 26.94
#